data_6a33c53f331fbfcb806bbd15a5e48b9e
#
_entry.id   6a33c53f331fbfcb806bbd15a5e48b9e
#
_cell.length_a   1.000
_cell.length_b   1.000
_cell.length_c   1.000
_cell.angle_alpha   90.00
_cell.angle_beta   90.00
_cell.angle_gamma   90.00
#
_symmetry.space_group_name_H-M   'P 1'
#
loop_
_entity.id
_entity.type
_entity.pdbx_description
1 polymer ?
#
loop_
_entity_poly.entity_id
_entity_poly.type
_entity_poly.pdbx_seq_one_letter_code
_entity_poly.pdbx_strand_id
1 'polypeptide(L)'
;MKEAKVAVKKKRRIVVTGVGMMTPLGLNTKTTWEAILAGKSGVTPISLFDVSTFPCQISASVKDFKAENYAISPKDGRKMDLFIQYGLAAAVEAIADAKLEITEKNADRIGVAVGSGIGGLPFIEENHSRLEQGGPRKISPFFIPGAITNMLAGQISIRYGLKGPNIAVVTACTTGTHNIGLGARTILYGDADVMVVGGSEMATTPLGLGGFSACRALSNRNKEPSAASRPWDKGRDGFVLGDGAGILVLEEYERAKLRNA
;
A
#
# COMPACT_ATOMS: atom_id res chain seq x y z
N MET A 1 -14.59 -41.68 34.60
CA MET A 1 -14.26 -40.84 33.43
C MET A 1 -13.53 -39.60 33.94
N LYS A 2 -12.24 -39.42 33.63
CA LYS A 2 -11.51 -38.19 33.97
C LYS A 2 -11.92 -37.13 32.98
N GLU A 3 -12.56 -36.05 33.44
CA GLU A 3 -12.83 -34.86 32.62
C GLU A 3 -11.53 -34.30 32.14
N ALA A 4 -11.32 -34.30 30.82
CA ALA A 4 -10.19 -33.62 30.19
C ALA A 4 -10.39 -32.12 30.39
N LYS A 5 -9.62 -31.52 31.29
CA LYS A 5 -9.55 -30.05 31.44
C LYS A 5 -9.05 -29.50 30.10
N VAL A 6 -9.96 -28.94 29.31
CA VAL A 6 -9.61 -28.15 28.13
C VAL A 6 -8.81 -26.96 28.64
N ALA A 7 -7.50 -26.99 28.41
CA ALA A 7 -6.64 -25.84 28.74
C ALA A 7 -7.11 -24.65 27.90
N VAL A 8 -7.66 -23.63 28.54
CA VAL A 8 -8.03 -22.36 27.87
C VAL A 8 -6.73 -21.76 27.34
N LYS A 9 -6.53 -21.87 26.02
CA LYS A 9 -5.37 -21.27 25.36
C LYS A 9 -5.39 -19.78 25.65
N LYS A 10 -4.35 -19.24 26.31
CA LYS A 10 -4.24 -17.80 26.60
C LYS A 10 -4.40 -17.03 25.30
N LYS A 11 -5.35 -16.10 25.23
CA LYS A 11 -5.62 -15.29 24.06
C LYS A 11 -4.37 -14.48 23.71
N ARG A 12 -3.84 -14.66 22.52
CA ARG A 12 -2.67 -13.90 22.03
C ARG A 12 -3.06 -12.41 21.91
N ARG A 13 -2.18 -11.54 22.31
CA ARG A 13 -2.30 -10.09 22.10
C ARG A 13 -1.46 -9.70 20.90
N ILE A 14 -1.88 -8.69 20.17
CA ILE A 14 -1.18 -8.20 18.98
C ILE A 14 -0.83 -6.74 19.21
N VAL A 15 0.40 -6.36 18.82
CA VAL A 15 0.91 -4.99 18.91
C VAL A 15 1.49 -4.56 17.58
N VAL A 16 1.51 -3.25 17.33
CA VAL A 16 2.24 -2.63 16.22
C VAL A 16 3.65 -2.34 16.71
N THR A 17 4.64 -2.82 15.99
CA THR A 17 6.07 -2.62 16.31
C THR A 17 6.81 -1.81 15.26
N GLY A 18 6.23 -1.60 14.08
CA GLY A 18 6.81 -0.78 13.03
C GLY A 18 5.76 -0.15 12.13
N VAL A 19 6.06 1.03 11.64
CA VAL A 19 5.22 1.83 10.73
C VAL A 19 6.07 2.33 9.57
N GLY A 20 5.51 2.28 8.36
CA GLY A 20 6.11 2.88 7.19
C GLY A 20 5.05 3.51 6.30
N MET A 21 5.37 4.67 5.77
CA MET A 21 4.46 5.47 4.96
C MET A 21 5.12 6.01 3.71
N MET A 22 4.34 6.03 2.63
CA MET A 22 4.64 6.73 1.39
C MET A 22 3.41 7.52 1.03
N THR A 23 3.46 8.85 1.14
CA THR A 23 2.26 9.69 1.01
C THR A 23 2.53 10.96 0.20
N PRO A 24 1.49 11.66 -0.28
CA PRO A 24 1.63 12.98 -0.90
C PRO A 24 2.22 14.06 0.02
N LEU A 25 2.25 13.81 1.33
CA LEU A 25 2.78 14.72 2.35
C LEU A 25 4.23 14.44 2.70
N GLY A 26 4.72 13.22 2.45
CA GLY A 26 6.10 12.84 2.79
C GLY A 26 6.44 11.42 2.34
N LEU A 27 7.71 11.19 2.12
CA LEU A 27 8.26 9.92 1.63
C LEU A 27 8.67 8.97 2.78
N ASN A 28 8.24 9.25 3.99
CA ASN A 28 8.43 8.42 5.19
C ASN A 28 7.42 8.83 6.27
N THR A 29 7.34 8.03 7.33
CA THR A 29 6.42 8.24 8.46
C THR A 29 6.67 9.59 9.14
N LYS A 30 7.94 9.96 9.38
CA LYS A 30 8.30 11.19 10.08
C LYS A 30 7.82 12.44 9.32
N THR A 31 8.19 12.56 8.05
CA THR A 31 7.83 13.73 7.23
C THR A 31 6.33 13.81 6.98
N THR A 32 5.67 12.68 6.82
CA THR A 32 4.22 12.60 6.70
C THR A 32 3.55 13.10 7.98
N TRP A 33 3.99 12.64 9.13
CA TRP A 33 3.43 13.03 10.43
C TRP A 33 3.63 14.52 10.74
N GLU A 34 4.83 15.05 10.51
CA GLU A 34 5.13 16.48 10.66
C GLU A 34 4.21 17.34 9.77
N ALA A 35 3.96 16.92 8.53
CA ALA A 35 3.07 17.62 7.62
C ALA A 35 1.60 17.57 8.07
N ILE A 36 1.14 16.41 8.61
CA ILE A 36 -0.20 16.26 9.19
C ILE A 36 -0.37 17.21 10.39
N LEU A 37 0.58 17.24 11.32
CA LEU A 37 0.54 18.14 12.48
C LEU A 37 0.54 19.62 12.08
N ALA A 38 1.20 19.96 10.98
CA ALA A 38 1.22 21.31 10.42
C ALA A 38 -0.05 21.65 9.59
N GLY A 39 -1.03 20.75 9.50
CA GLY A 39 -2.26 20.94 8.73
C GLY A 39 -2.05 21.10 7.22
N LYS A 40 -0.95 20.54 6.67
CA LYS A 40 -0.65 20.64 5.24
C LYS A 40 -1.59 19.74 4.42
N SER A 41 -1.98 20.23 3.24
CA SER A 41 -2.67 19.43 2.23
C SER A 41 -1.68 18.89 1.19
N GLY A 42 -1.82 17.65 0.81
CA GLY A 42 -1.08 17.02 -0.29
C GLY A 42 -1.75 17.21 -1.65
N VAL A 43 -2.95 17.79 -1.70
CA VAL A 43 -3.73 17.97 -2.93
C VAL A 43 -3.15 19.12 -3.76
N THR A 44 -2.88 18.84 -5.04
CA THR A 44 -2.32 19.81 -5.99
C THR A 44 -2.94 19.59 -7.37
N PRO A 45 -2.82 20.55 -8.31
CA PRO A 45 -3.09 20.27 -9.71
C PRO A 45 -2.28 19.08 -10.22
N ILE A 46 -2.90 18.25 -11.06
CA ILE A 46 -2.25 17.09 -11.67
C ILE A 46 -1.25 17.59 -12.72
N SER A 47 0.00 17.09 -12.63
CA SER A 47 1.07 17.36 -13.59
C SER A 47 1.61 16.11 -14.28
N LEU A 48 1.03 14.96 -14.00
CA LEU A 48 1.49 13.66 -14.52
C LEU A 48 1.08 13.43 -15.98
N PHE A 49 -0.02 14.05 -16.41
CA PHE A 49 -0.57 13.97 -17.77
C PHE A 49 -1.46 15.19 -18.04
N ASP A 50 -1.84 15.41 -19.30
CA ASP A 50 -2.75 16.49 -19.67
C ASP A 50 -4.18 16.22 -19.15
N VAL A 51 -4.66 17.11 -18.29
CA VAL A 51 -6.00 17.05 -17.67
C VAL A 51 -6.96 18.11 -18.19
N SER A 52 -6.61 18.84 -19.25
CA SER A 52 -7.38 19.98 -19.76
C SER A 52 -8.83 19.62 -20.15
N THR A 53 -9.08 18.38 -20.54
CA THR A 53 -10.41 17.86 -20.91
C THR A 53 -11.16 17.18 -19.77
N PHE A 54 -10.52 17.04 -18.58
CA PHE A 54 -11.13 16.37 -17.43
C PHE A 54 -11.87 17.36 -16.53
N PRO A 55 -13.05 17.00 -16.00
CA PRO A 55 -13.76 17.82 -15.02
C PRO A 55 -12.97 18.03 -13.73
N CYS A 56 -12.32 16.97 -13.22
CA CYS A 56 -11.41 17.00 -12.09
C CYS A 56 -9.97 17.12 -12.60
N GLN A 57 -9.21 18.09 -12.08
CA GLN A 57 -7.83 18.38 -12.49
C GLN A 57 -6.86 18.35 -11.31
N ILE A 58 -7.30 17.79 -10.18
CA ILE A 58 -6.54 17.76 -8.92
C ILE A 58 -6.42 16.34 -8.38
N SER A 59 -5.29 16.07 -7.71
CA SER A 59 -5.04 14.83 -6.99
C SER A 59 -4.05 15.05 -5.86
N ALA A 60 -3.92 14.05 -4.99
CA ALA A 60 -2.88 13.96 -3.98
C ALA A 60 -1.89 12.85 -4.38
N SER A 61 -1.00 13.15 -5.32
CA SER A 61 0.01 12.20 -5.81
C SER A 61 1.30 12.29 -5.00
N VAL A 62 1.98 11.14 -4.87
CA VAL A 62 3.32 11.07 -4.26
C VAL A 62 4.32 11.84 -5.15
N LYS A 63 5.10 12.73 -4.54
CA LYS A 63 6.06 13.58 -5.23
C LYS A 63 7.49 13.14 -4.95
N ASP A 64 8.39 13.38 -5.89
CA ASP A 64 9.85 13.19 -5.75
C ASP A 64 10.27 11.77 -5.36
N PHE A 65 9.42 10.77 -5.60
CA PHE A 65 9.74 9.38 -5.32
C PHE A 65 10.87 8.89 -6.23
N LYS A 66 11.88 8.30 -5.60
CA LYS A 66 13.00 7.63 -6.27
C LYS A 66 13.15 6.24 -5.68
N ALA A 67 12.87 5.23 -6.47
CA ALA A 67 12.87 3.82 -6.05
C ALA A 67 14.22 3.38 -5.47
N GLU A 68 15.31 3.95 -5.99
CA GLU A 68 16.68 3.65 -5.57
C GLU A 68 16.95 4.00 -4.11
N ASN A 69 16.28 5.03 -3.56
CA ASN A 69 16.39 5.40 -2.15
C ASN A 69 15.89 4.31 -1.20
N TYR A 70 15.10 3.36 -1.73
CA TYR A 70 14.54 2.23 -0.98
C TYR A 70 15.15 0.91 -1.44
N ALA A 71 16.34 0.96 -2.03
CA ALA A 71 17.06 -0.19 -2.57
C ALA A 71 16.22 -1.02 -3.56
N ILE A 72 15.41 -0.35 -4.39
CA ILE A 72 14.75 -0.90 -5.56
C ILE A 72 15.60 -0.50 -6.76
N SER A 73 16.28 -1.45 -7.38
CA SER A 73 17.14 -1.13 -8.53
C SER A 73 16.33 -0.60 -9.73
N PRO A 74 16.88 0.23 -10.61
CA PRO A 74 16.19 0.66 -11.82
C PRO A 74 15.72 -0.51 -12.70
N LYS A 75 16.45 -1.64 -12.68
CA LYS A 75 16.07 -2.87 -13.37
C LYS A 75 14.82 -3.49 -12.78
N ASP A 76 14.70 -3.52 -11.45
CA ASP A 76 13.55 -4.11 -10.78
C ASP A 76 12.36 -3.15 -10.78
N GLY A 77 12.57 -1.85 -10.64
CA GLY A 77 11.52 -0.83 -10.78
C GLY A 77 10.78 -0.92 -12.11
N ARG A 78 11.48 -1.20 -13.23
CA ARG A 78 10.85 -1.40 -14.55
C ARG A 78 9.96 -2.64 -14.66
N LYS A 79 10.03 -3.56 -13.71
CA LYS A 79 9.21 -4.79 -13.68
C LYS A 79 7.96 -4.65 -12.81
N MET A 80 7.81 -3.55 -12.09
CA MET A 80 6.79 -3.34 -11.08
C MET A 80 6.09 -2.02 -11.29
N ASP A 81 4.77 -2.01 -11.24
CA ASP A 81 4.00 -0.79 -11.20
C ASP A 81 4.30 0.04 -9.94
N LEU A 82 3.98 1.33 -9.98
CA LEU A 82 4.28 2.26 -8.89
C LEU A 82 3.60 1.88 -7.56
N PHE A 83 2.39 1.29 -7.57
CA PHE A 83 1.79 0.84 -6.33
C PHE A 83 2.65 -0.21 -5.61
N ILE A 84 3.30 -1.13 -6.35
CA ILE A 84 4.24 -2.10 -5.77
C ILE A 84 5.48 -1.39 -5.23
N GLN A 85 6.01 -0.42 -5.96
CA GLN A 85 7.20 0.32 -5.54
C GLN A 85 6.93 1.16 -4.28
N TYR A 86 5.78 1.85 -4.19
CA TYR A 86 5.37 2.60 -2.99
C TYR A 86 5.18 1.67 -1.78
N GLY A 87 4.50 0.54 -1.98
CA GLY A 87 4.29 -0.45 -0.93
C GLY A 87 5.58 -1.09 -0.44
N LEU A 88 6.53 -1.40 -1.36
CA LEU A 88 7.87 -1.88 -0.99
C LEU A 88 8.66 -0.83 -0.22
N ALA A 89 8.61 0.44 -0.63
CA ALA A 89 9.30 1.52 0.06
C ALA A 89 8.76 1.69 1.50
N ALA A 90 7.44 1.68 1.67
CA ALA A 90 6.82 1.72 2.99
C ALA A 90 7.14 0.46 3.83
N ALA A 91 7.22 -0.73 3.20
CA ALA A 91 7.59 -1.96 3.90
C ALA A 91 9.05 -1.95 4.38
N VAL A 92 9.96 -1.37 3.59
CA VAL A 92 11.37 -1.16 4.00
C VAL A 92 11.43 -0.32 5.27
N GLU A 93 10.70 0.78 5.31
CA GLU A 93 10.64 1.64 6.50
C GLU A 93 10.02 0.91 7.70
N ALA A 94 8.85 0.28 7.53
CA ALA A 94 8.15 -0.41 8.61
C ALA A 94 8.98 -1.54 9.24
N ILE A 95 9.67 -2.33 8.42
CA ILE A 95 10.52 -3.44 8.89
C ILE A 95 11.75 -2.90 9.62
N ALA A 96 12.34 -1.81 9.12
CA ALA A 96 13.47 -1.14 9.78
C ALA A 96 13.04 -0.48 11.10
N ASP A 97 11.89 0.19 11.15
CA ASP A 97 11.32 0.80 12.36
C ASP A 97 11.05 -0.27 13.43
N ALA A 98 10.47 -1.40 13.02
CA ALA A 98 10.26 -2.55 13.89
C ALA A 98 11.58 -3.19 14.39
N LYS A 99 12.74 -2.87 13.82
CA LYS A 99 14.00 -3.58 14.04
C LYS A 99 13.83 -5.10 13.96
N LEU A 100 13.07 -5.54 12.96
CA LEU A 100 12.69 -6.93 12.79
C LEU A 100 13.85 -7.70 12.14
N GLU A 101 14.52 -8.55 12.91
CA GLU A 101 15.49 -9.48 12.37
C GLU A 101 14.80 -10.70 11.77
N ILE A 102 15.08 -10.94 10.49
CA ILE A 102 14.53 -12.06 9.73
C ILE A 102 15.66 -13.09 9.53
N THR A 103 15.45 -14.31 9.99
CA THR A 103 16.41 -15.40 9.95
C THR A 103 15.74 -16.67 9.41
N GLU A 104 16.50 -17.65 9.00
CA GLU A 104 15.97 -18.96 8.57
C GLU A 104 15.11 -19.63 9.65
N LYS A 105 15.37 -19.35 10.93
CA LYS A 105 14.66 -19.95 12.07
C LYS A 105 13.28 -19.35 12.32
N ASN A 106 13.02 -18.14 11.82
CA ASN A 106 11.75 -17.43 12.07
C ASN A 106 11.00 -17.05 10.80
N ALA A 107 11.60 -17.22 9.62
CA ALA A 107 11.02 -16.77 8.34
C ALA A 107 9.66 -17.39 8.05
N ASP A 108 9.40 -18.65 8.43
CA ASP A 108 8.15 -19.36 8.28
C ASP A 108 7.05 -18.92 9.27
N ARG A 109 7.43 -18.14 10.29
CA ARG A 109 6.50 -17.51 11.24
C ARG A 109 6.23 -16.04 10.96
N ILE A 110 6.80 -15.48 9.86
CA ILE A 110 6.64 -14.10 9.44
C ILE A 110 5.91 -14.08 8.10
N GLY A 111 4.68 -13.57 8.09
CA GLY A 111 3.84 -13.51 6.90
C GLY A 111 3.59 -12.10 6.42
N VAL A 112 2.85 -11.99 5.32
CA VAL A 112 2.46 -10.73 4.67
C VAL A 112 0.97 -10.76 4.36
N ALA A 113 0.26 -9.68 4.70
CA ALA A 113 -1.10 -9.43 4.26
C ALA A 113 -1.18 -7.97 3.77
N VAL A 114 -0.90 -7.76 2.49
CA VAL A 114 -0.85 -6.44 1.86
C VAL A 114 -1.53 -6.52 0.49
N GLY A 115 -2.33 -5.52 0.16
CA GLY A 115 -3.05 -5.47 -1.11
C GLY A 115 -3.14 -4.08 -1.71
N SER A 116 -3.81 -4.02 -2.87
CA SER A 116 -4.17 -2.80 -3.58
C SER A 116 -5.62 -2.94 -4.05
N GLY A 117 -6.36 -1.85 -4.10
CA GLY A 117 -7.76 -1.85 -4.53
C GLY A 117 -7.92 -2.03 -6.03
N ILE A 118 -7.03 -1.43 -6.82
CA ILE A 118 -7.07 -1.43 -8.29
C ILE A 118 -5.86 -2.19 -8.86
N GLY A 119 -4.70 -2.08 -8.22
CA GLY A 119 -3.45 -2.65 -8.73
C GLY A 119 -2.74 -1.74 -9.71
N GLY A 120 -2.01 -2.32 -10.66
CA GLY A 120 -1.13 -1.62 -11.58
C GLY A 120 -1.83 -0.93 -12.73
N LEU A 121 -2.68 0.05 -12.45
CA LEU A 121 -3.44 0.78 -13.48
C LEU A 121 -2.51 1.51 -14.48
N PRO A 122 -1.45 2.25 -14.06
CA PRO A 122 -0.48 2.81 -15.00
C PRO A 122 0.13 1.77 -15.94
N PHE A 123 0.48 0.60 -15.40
CA PHE A 123 1.10 -0.47 -16.17
C PHE A 123 0.14 -1.12 -17.15
N ILE A 124 -1.15 -1.19 -16.78
CA ILE A 124 -2.23 -1.64 -17.68
C ILE A 124 -2.38 -0.67 -18.84
N GLU A 125 -2.48 0.64 -18.58
CA GLU A 125 -2.61 1.68 -19.61
C GLU A 125 -1.41 1.67 -20.56
N GLU A 126 -0.20 1.60 -20.02
CA GLU A 126 1.03 1.57 -20.83
C GLU A 126 1.08 0.34 -21.74
N ASN A 127 0.78 -0.85 -21.21
CA ASN A 127 0.84 -2.08 -22.00
C ASN A 127 -0.32 -2.18 -22.99
N HIS A 128 -1.49 -1.61 -22.71
CA HIS A 128 -2.56 -1.45 -23.68
C HIS A 128 -2.12 -0.56 -24.83
N SER A 129 -1.53 0.60 -24.55
CA SER A 129 -1.02 1.50 -25.57
C SER A 129 0.07 0.85 -26.46
N ARG A 130 0.94 0.06 -25.85
CA ARG A 130 1.98 -0.71 -26.59
C ARG A 130 1.35 -1.79 -27.50
N LEU A 131 0.28 -2.45 -27.04
CA LEU A 131 -0.47 -3.42 -27.82
C LEU A 131 -1.09 -2.75 -29.08
N GLU A 132 -1.78 -1.62 -28.90
CA GLU A 132 -2.42 -0.87 -29.99
C GLU A 132 -1.41 -0.37 -31.03
N GLN A 133 -0.25 0.12 -30.58
CA GLN A 133 0.78 0.69 -31.45
C GLN A 133 1.63 -0.34 -32.18
N GLY A 134 1.82 -1.54 -31.66
CA GLY A 134 2.79 -2.47 -32.21
C GLY A 134 2.47 -3.96 -32.03
N GLY A 135 1.25 -4.28 -31.62
CA GLY A 135 0.75 -5.65 -31.47
C GLY A 135 1.31 -6.38 -30.25
N PRO A 136 0.96 -7.65 -30.06
CA PRO A 136 1.19 -8.40 -28.81
C PRO A 136 2.67 -8.57 -28.45
N ARG A 137 3.57 -8.48 -29.42
CA ARG A 137 5.03 -8.59 -29.19
C ARG A 137 5.62 -7.38 -28.45
N LYS A 138 4.87 -6.28 -28.33
CA LYS A 138 5.27 -5.06 -27.62
C LYS A 138 4.89 -5.06 -26.13
N ILE A 139 4.01 -5.98 -25.72
CA ILE A 139 3.63 -6.12 -24.31
C ILE A 139 4.85 -6.54 -23.49
N SER A 140 5.01 -5.93 -22.32
CA SER A 140 6.08 -6.28 -21.38
C SER A 140 5.91 -7.73 -20.87
N PRO A 141 6.95 -8.56 -20.83
CA PRO A 141 6.90 -9.88 -20.19
C PRO A 141 6.62 -9.78 -18.68
N PHE A 142 6.80 -8.60 -18.10
CA PHE A 142 6.51 -8.32 -16.69
C PHE A 142 5.12 -7.72 -16.47
N PHE A 143 4.30 -7.58 -17.55
CA PHE A 143 2.98 -6.95 -17.44
C PHE A 143 2.12 -7.59 -16.34
N ILE A 144 1.91 -8.89 -16.40
CA ILE A 144 1.06 -9.57 -15.42
C ILE A 144 1.64 -9.48 -14.01
N PRO A 145 2.89 -9.93 -13.73
CA PRO A 145 3.42 -9.87 -12.37
C PRO A 145 3.67 -8.43 -11.87
N GLY A 146 3.75 -7.46 -12.76
CA GLY A 146 3.89 -6.06 -12.39
C GLY A 146 2.57 -5.34 -12.09
N ALA A 147 1.42 -5.89 -12.51
CA ALA A 147 0.13 -5.23 -12.43
C ALA A 147 -0.84 -5.83 -11.40
N ILE A 148 -0.77 -7.15 -11.12
CA ILE A 148 -1.77 -7.81 -10.26
C ILE A 148 -1.60 -7.45 -8.79
N THR A 149 -2.73 -7.29 -8.12
CA THR A 149 -2.84 -6.70 -6.77
C THR A 149 -2.10 -7.45 -5.66
N ASN A 150 -1.94 -8.78 -5.78
CA ASN A 150 -1.25 -9.62 -4.80
C ASN A 150 0.28 -9.57 -4.92
N MET A 151 0.83 -9.00 -5.99
CA MET A 151 2.27 -9.01 -6.20
C MET A 151 3.04 -8.09 -5.26
N LEU A 152 2.40 -7.09 -4.68
CA LEU A 152 3.04 -6.33 -3.59
C LEU A 152 3.37 -7.25 -2.40
N ALA A 153 2.42 -8.08 -1.95
CA ALA A 153 2.68 -9.06 -0.89
C ALA A 153 3.77 -10.07 -1.32
N GLY A 154 3.72 -10.53 -2.58
CA GLY A 154 4.72 -11.42 -3.17
C GLY A 154 6.13 -10.79 -3.18
N GLN A 155 6.26 -9.55 -3.61
CA GLN A 155 7.55 -8.84 -3.67
C GLN A 155 8.14 -8.57 -2.29
N ILE A 156 7.33 -8.25 -1.29
CA ILE A 156 7.79 -8.12 0.10
C ILE A 156 8.34 -9.45 0.60
N SER A 157 7.63 -10.56 0.38
CA SER A 157 8.10 -11.90 0.77
C SER A 157 9.40 -12.29 0.08
N ILE A 158 9.50 -12.09 -1.23
CA ILE A 158 10.71 -12.39 -2.01
C ILE A 158 11.90 -11.58 -1.48
N ARG A 159 11.70 -10.29 -1.25
CA ARG A 159 12.76 -9.39 -0.83
C ARG A 159 13.36 -9.76 0.53
N TYR A 160 12.52 -10.16 1.47
CA TYR A 160 12.91 -10.43 2.85
C TYR A 160 13.01 -11.93 3.18
N GLY A 161 12.73 -12.80 2.23
CA GLY A 161 12.75 -14.26 2.45
C GLY A 161 11.67 -14.73 3.42
N LEU A 162 10.50 -14.05 3.46
CA LEU A 162 9.39 -14.39 4.35
C LEU A 162 8.68 -15.64 3.82
N LYS A 163 8.44 -16.62 4.68
CA LYS A 163 7.87 -17.93 4.32
C LYS A 163 6.55 -18.23 5.03
N GLY A 164 6.08 -17.32 5.89
CA GLY A 164 4.77 -17.39 6.52
C GLY A 164 3.61 -17.14 5.54
N PRO A 165 2.36 -17.06 6.03
CA PRO A 165 1.19 -16.79 5.16
C PRO A 165 1.40 -15.57 4.29
N ASN A 166 1.11 -15.69 2.98
CA ASN A 166 1.19 -14.59 2.02
C ASN A 166 -0.19 -14.40 1.38
N ILE A 167 -0.83 -13.29 1.70
CA ILE A 167 -2.24 -13.03 1.39
C ILE A 167 -2.41 -11.61 0.88
N ALA A 168 -3.33 -11.40 -0.05
CA ALA A 168 -3.80 -10.11 -0.45
C ALA A 168 -5.33 -10.11 -0.53
N VAL A 169 -5.96 -9.47 0.43
CA VAL A 169 -7.40 -9.18 0.36
C VAL A 169 -7.59 -7.90 -0.43
N VAL A 170 -8.56 -7.90 -1.35
CA VAL A 170 -8.88 -6.76 -2.20
C VAL A 170 -10.33 -6.36 -1.95
N THR A 171 -10.54 -5.18 -1.37
CA THR A 171 -11.84 -4.66 -0.97
C THR A 171 -11.94 -3.16 -1.23
N ALA A 172 -11.50 -2.74 -2.41
CA ALA A 172 -11.45 -1.33 -2.83
C ALA A 172 -10.70 -0.45 -1.79
N CYS A 173 -11.24 0.70 -1.43
CA CYS A 173 -10.62 1.67 -0.50
C CYS A 173 -10.37 1.09 0.92
N THR A 174 -11.03 -0.02 1.29
CA THR A 174 -10.85 -0.70 2.59
C THR A 174 -9.78 -1.79 2.57
N THR A 175 -9.14 -2.02 1.44
CA THR A 175 -8.13 -3.07 1.25
C THR A 175 -7.06 -3.07 2.36
N GLY A 176 -6.45 -1.92 2.63
CA GLY A 176 -5.43 -1.79 3.68
C GLY A 176 -5.97 -2.16 5.07
N THR A 177 -7.14 -1.64 5.44
CA THR A 177 -7.79 -1.93 6.72
C THR A 177 -8.13 -3.41 6.88
N HIS A 178 -8.66 -4.05 5.84
CA HIS A 178 -8.98 -5.49 5.89
C HIS A 178 -7.72 -6.36 5.96
N ASN A 179 -6.64 -6.00 5.28
CA ASN A 179 -5.36 -6.73 5.39
C ASN A 179 -4.77 -6.60 6.80
N ILE A 180 -4.88 -5.43 7.47
CA ILE A 180 -4.49 -5.26 8.88
C ILE A 180 -5.31 -6.19 9.77
N GLY A 181 -6.63 -6.20 9.62
CA GLY A 181 -7.52 -7.05 10.40
C GLY A 181 -7.26 -8.54 10.19
N LEU A 182 -7.03 -8.96 8.94
CA LEU A 182 -6.70 -10.34 8.61
C LEU A 182 -5.35 -10.76 9.18
N GLY A 183 -4.32 -9.92 9.02
CA GLY A 183 -2.99 -10.17 9.59
C GLY A 183 -3.05 -10.31 11.12
N ALA A 184 -3.82 -9.45 11.80
CA ALA A 184 -4.06 -9.57 13.23
C ALA A 184 -4.73 -10.91 13.59
N ARG A 185 -5.74 -11.35 12.84
CA ARG A 185 -6.38 -12.67 13.04
C ARG A 185 -5.42 -13.82 12.81
N THR A 186 -4.58 -13.76 11.78
CA THR A 186 -3.55 -14.76 11.48
C THR A 186 -2.62 -14.96 12.67
N ILE A 187 -2.18 -13.87 13.32
CA ILE A 187 -1.38 -13.92 14.55
C ILE A 187 -2.23 -14.48 15.70
N LEU A 188 -3.45 -14.02 15.87
CA LEU A 188 -4.35 -14.42 16.96
C LEU A 188 -4.60 -15.93 16.97
N TYR A 189 -4.79 -16.53 15.80
CA TYR A 189 -5.00 -17.98 15.65
C TYR A 189 -3.71 -18.81 15.70
N GLY A 190 -2.54 -18.18 15.63
CA GLY A 190 -1.25 -18.83 15.77
C GLY A 190 -0.65 -19.33 14.46
N ASP A 191 -1.19 -18.91 13.30
CA ASP A 191 -0.65 -19.27 11.98
C ASP A 191 0.65 -18.52 11.69
N ALA A 192 0.81 -17.33 12.25
CA ALA A 192 2.04 -16.53 12.24
C ALA A 192 2.31 -15.92 13.61
N ASP A 193 3.52 -15.40 13.81
CA ASP A 193 3.92 -14.61 14.99
C ASP A 193 4.15 -13.15 14.64
N VAL A 194 4.41 -12.86 13.37
CA VAL A 194 4.57 -11.52 12.80
C VAL A 194 3.85 -11.46 11.47
N MET A 195 3.18 -10.35 11.20
CA MET A 195 2.58 -10.05 9.90
C MET A 195 2.94 -8.63 9.44
N VAL A 196 3.49 -8.52 8.26
CA VAL A 196 3.61 -7.24 7.54
C VAL A 196 2.27 -6.99 6.86
N VAL A 197 1.61 -5.88 7.20
CA VAL A 197 0.21 -5.65 6.79
C VAL A 197 0.00 -4.23 6.26
N GLY A 198 -1.03 -4.05 5.43
CA GLY A 198 -1.36 -2.72 4.93
C GLY A 198 -1.89 -2.71 3.51
N GLY A 199 -1.66 -1.61 2.83
CA GLY A 199 -2.09 -1.42 1.44
C GLY A 199 -1.31 -0.33 0.73
N SER A 200 -1.40 -0.35 -0.59
CA SER A 200 -0.79 0.64 -1.47
C SER A 200 -1.66 0.86 -2.70
N GLU A 201 -1.69 2.09 -3.20
CA GLU A 201 -2.46 2.44 -4.39
C GLU A 201 -1.74 3.52 -5.22
N MET A 202 -1.82 3.40 -6.54
CA MET A 202 -1.47 4.45 -7.49
C MET A 202 -2.53 4.48 -8.58
N ALA A 203 -3.52 5.36 -8.44
CA ALA A 203 -4.68 5.44 -9.31
C ALA A 203 -4.81 6.78 -10.04
N THR A 204 -3.88 7.71 -9.85
CA THR A 204 -3.84 9.00 -10.56
C THR A 204 -3.32 8.81 -11.98
N THR A 205 -4.17 8.25 -12.83
CA THR A 205 -3.94 7.99 -14.26
C THR A 205 -5.11 8.52 -15.08
N PRO A 206 -4.99 8.63 -16.41
CA PRO A 206 -6.11 8.99 -17.27
C PRO A 206 -7.36 8.11 -17.08
N LEU A 207 -7.20 6.77 -17.03
CA LEU A 207 -8.33 5.86 -16.79
C LEU A 207 -8.88 5.97 -15.36
N GLY A 208 -8.02 6.08 -14.36
CA GLY A 208 -8.45 6.24 -12.97
C GLY A 208 -9.22 7.54 -12.77
N LEU A 209 -8.66 8.66 -13.21
CA LEU A 209 -9.31 9.96 -13.13
C LEU A 209 -10.61 9.99 -13.96
N GLY A 210 -10.58 9.47 -15.18
CA GLY A 210 -11.73 9.40 -16.08
C GLY A 210 -12.85 8.52 -15.53
N GLY A 211 -12.51 7.34 -15.03
CA GLY A 211 -13.48 6.40 -14.46
C GLY A 211 -14.23 6.97 -13.26
N PHE A 212 -13.51 7.54 -12.30
CA PHE A 212 -14.13 8.19 -11.13
C PHE A 212 -14.88 9.49 -11.49
N SER A 213 -14.41 10.22 -12.49
CA SER A 213 -15.13 11.38 -13.02
C SER A 213 -16.44 10.97 -13.67
N ALA A 214 -16.47 9.89 -14.45
CA ALA A 214 -17.68 9.34 -15.06
C ALA A 214 -18.72 8.92 -14.02
N CYS A 215 -18.28 8.41 -12.87
CA CYS A 215 -19.13 8.12 -11.72
C CYS A 215 -19.60 9.39 -10.97
N ARG A 216 -19.11 10.58 -11.33
CA ARG A 216 -19.34 11.85 -10.61
C ARG A 216 -18.92 11.77 -9.14
N ALA A 217 -17.84 11.03 -8.85
CA ALA A 217 -17.38 10.77 -7.50
C ALA A 217 -16.29 11.74 -7.03
N LEU A 218 -15.66 12.47 -7.96
CA LEU A 218 -14.54 13.38 -7.65
C LEU A 218 -14.99 14.83 -7.43
N SER A 219 -14.30 15.50 -6.51
CA SER A 219 -14.40 16.95 -6.34
C SER A 219 -13.87 17.68 -7.57
N ASN A 220 -14.60 18.69 -8.01
CA ASN A 220 -14.21 19.59 -9.13
C ASN A 220 -13.68 20.94 -8.63
N ARG A 221 -13.22 21.04 -7.38
CA ARG A 221 -12.65 22.28 -6.79
C ARG A 221 -11.24 22.56 -7.30
N ASN A 222 -11.08 22.60 -8.62
CA ASN A 222 -9.77 22.75 -9.28
C ASN A 222 -9.06 24.07 -8.93
N LYS A 223 -9.82 25.12 -8.57
CA LYS A 223 -9.27 26.45 -8.18
C LYS A 223 -8.80 26.50 -6.73
N GLU A 224 -9.24 25.57 -5.89
CA GLU A 224 -8.92 25.51 -4.46
C GLU A 224 -8.51 24.09 -4.06
N PRO A 225 -7.41 23.52 -4.60
CA PRO A 225 -7.02 22.15 -4.38
C PRO A 225 -6.91 21.76 -2.91
N SER A 226 -6.30 22.61 -2.09
CA SER A 226 -6.08 22.35 -0.66
C SER A 226 -7.38 22.29 0.16
N ALA A 227 -8.48 22.84 -0.35
CA ALA A 227 -9.80 22.84 0.28
C ALA A 227 -10.77 21.81 -0.33
N ALA A 228 -10.34 21.01 -1.32
CA ALA A 228 -11.21 20.09 -2.05
C ALA A 228 -11.63 18.88 -1.22
N SER A 229 -10.69 18.26 -0.50
CA SER A 229 -11.00 17.18 0.43
C SER A 229 -11.56 17.73 1.73
N ARG A 230 -12.87 17.56 1.92
CA ARG A 230 -13.62 18.15 3.04
C ARG A 230 -14.71 17.19 3.56
N PRO A 231 -14.30 16.07 4.17
CA PRO A 231 -15.25 15.09 4.69
C PRO A 231 -16.18 15.74 5.73
N TRP A 232 -17.45 15.29 5.75
CA TRP A 232 -18.57 15.79 6.59
C TRP A 232 -19.00 17.25 6.36
N ASP A 233 -18.26 18.04 5.59
CA ASP A 233 -18.66 19.41 5.24
C ASP A 233 -19.93 19.40 4.38
N LYS A 234 -20.86 20.34 4.62
CA LYS A 234 -22.11 20.46 3.86
C LYS A 234 -21.84 20.74 2.37
N GLY A 235 -20.78 21.47 2.07
CA GLY A 235 -20.40 21.85 0.69
C GLY A 235 -19.45 20.87 0.03
N ARG A 236 -19.27 19.65 0.53
CA ARG A 236 -18.47 18.62 -0.15
C ARG A 236 -19.10 18.24 -1.48
N ASP A 237 -18.29 18.01 -2.48
CA ASP A 237 -18.70 17.72 -3.85
C ASP A 237 -18.07 16.45 -4.44
N GLY A 238 -17.37 15.69 -3.65
CA GLY A 238 -16.69 14.45 -4.05
C GLY A 238 -15.41 14.22 -3.26
N PHE A 239 -14.72 13.12 -3.55
CA PHE A 239 -13.41 12.85 -2.97
C PHE A 239 -12.27 13.32 -3.90
N VAL A 240 -11.04 13.29 -3.42
CA VAL A 240 -9.83 13.56 -4.20
C VAL A 240 -9.03 12.27 -4.32
N LEU A 241 -8.60 11.89 -5.52
CA LEU A 241 -7.70 10.76 -5.72
C LEU A 241 -6.41 10.99 -4.91
N GLY A 242 -6.00 9.95 -4.18
CA GLY A 242 -4.74 9.95 -3.43
C GLY A 242 -3.94 8.70 -3.71
N ASP A 243 -2.65 8.87 -3.98
CA ASP A 243 -1.71 7.79 -4.19
C ASP A 243 -0.85 7.58 -2.93
N GLY A 244 -0.34 6.38 -2.70
CA GLY A 244 0.58 6.14 -1.61
C GLY A 244 0.51 4.73 -1.04
N ALA A 245 1.18 4.53 0.11
CA ALA A 245 1.20 3.28 0.85
C ALA A 245 1.25 3.51 2.35
N GLY A 246 0.64 2.59 3.10
CA GLY A 246 0.76 2.50 4.53
C GLY A 246 0.99 1.04 4.94
N ILE A 247 2.10 0.78 5.61
CA ILE A 247 2.50 -0.56 6.03
C ILE A 247 2.77 -0.57 7.53
N LEU A 248 2.28 -1.60 8.20
CA LEU A 248 2.52 -1.86 9.61
C LEU A 248 3.22 -3.22 9.78
N VAL A 249 4.02 -3.36 10.81
CA VAL A 249 4.47 -4.65 11.34
C VAL A 249 3.65 -4.95 12.59
N LEU A 250 2.88 -6.03 12.52
CA LEU A 250 2.13 -6.58 13.64
C LEU A 250 2.90 -7.75 14.26
N GLU A 251 2.99 -7.79 15.57
CA GLU A 251 3.64 -8.89 16.30
C GLU A 251 2.78 -9.43 17.44
N GLU A 252 3.00 -10.70 17.75
CA GLU A 252 2.52 -11.27 19.01
C GLU A 252 3.23 -10.58 20.17
N TYR A 253 2.48 -10.16 21.17
CA TYR A 253 2.94 -9.27 22.26
C TYR A 253 4.10 -9.85 23.08
N GLU A 254 4.02 -11.12 23.49
CA GLU A 254 5.07 -11.71 24.32
C GLU A 254 6.38 -11.86 23.51
N ARG A 255 6.27 -12.17 22.21
CA ARG A 255 7.40 -12.17 21.29
C ARG A 255 8.02 -10.77 21.15
N ALA A 256 7.20 -9.75 20.95
CA ALA A 256 7.69 -8.37 20.85
C ALA A 256 8.44 -7.94 22.11
N LYS A 257 7.91 -8.27 23.30
CA LYS A 257 8.60 -8.03 24.58
C LYS A 257 9.92 -8.75 24.70
N LEU A 258 9.98 -10.03 24.32
CA LEU A 258 11.21 -10.84 24.43
C LEU A 258 12.37 -10.27 23.61
N ARG A 259 12.08 -9.56 22.52
CA ARG A 259 13.10 -8.93 21.68
C ARG A 259 13.30 -7.42 21.96
N ASN A 260 12.60 -6.86 22.97
CA ASN A 260 12.61 -5.43 23.31
C ASN A 260 12.22 -4.53 22.12
N ALA A 261 11.12 -4.88 21.45
CA ALA A 261 10.58 -4.11 20.34
C ALA A 261 10.02 -2.76 20.81
#